data_d69e10fc2ce24c77d63a59a7349f64f1
#
_entry.id   d69e10fc2ce24c77d63a59a7349f64f1
#
_cell.length_a   1.000
_cell.length_b   1.000
_cell.length_c   1.000
_cell.angle_alpha   90.00
_cell.angle_beta   90.00
_cell.angle_gamma   90.00
#
_symmetry.space_group_name_H-M   'P 1'
#
loop_
_entity.id
_entity.type
_entity.pdbx_description
1 polymer ?
#
loop_
_entity_poly.entity_id
_entity_poly.type
_entity_poly.pdbx_seq_one_letter_code
_entity_poly.pdbx_strand_id
1 'polypeptide(L)'
;MTDYDPAADGWTPMDFDLMPAGIGSPWRKREGDRWLYGLWTRPDHANPAGAVHGGILVCFADHTLGCYVEEAGNGAPNVTIQLNTHFLAAVTPGEFLTLRGEVTRATGSMVFVRGIISVGDRDVVAVDGIWRVFRPRK
;
A
#
# COMPACT_ATOMS: atom_id res chain seq x y z
N MET A 1 -3.35 -21.62 4.96
CA MET A 1 -2.20 -20.89 5.49
C MET A 1 -1.02 -21.17 4.59
N THR A 2 -0.38 -20.17 4.07
CA THR A 2 0.79 -20.33 3.21
C THR A 2 2.05 -20.45 4.06
N ASP A 3 3.00 -21.27 3.65
CA ASP A 3 4.33 -21.35 4.27
C ASP A 3 5.26 -20.22 3.83
N TYR A 4 4.69 -19.16 3.25
CA TYR A 4 5.46 -18.02 2.76
C TYR A 4 6.09 -17.25 3.92
N ASP A 5 7.40 -17.05 3.83
CA ASP A 5 8.17 -16.27 4.80
C ASP A 5 8.70 -15.00 4.12
N PRO A 6 8.08 -13.84 4.38
CA PRO A 6 8.53 -12.59 3.77
C PRO A 6 9.98 -12.24 4.12
N ALA A 7 10.41 -12.52 5.36
CA ALA A 7 11.77 -12.21 5.78
C ALA A 7 12.81 -12.97 4.96
N ALA A 8 12.54 -14.24 4.64
CA ALA A 8 13.42 -15.05 3.79
C ALA A 8 13.44 -14.54 2.33
N ASP A 9 12.40 -13.81 1.90
CA ASP A 9 12.28 -13.23 0.57
C ASP A 9 12.73 -11.76 0.51
N GLY A 10 13.45 -11.29 1.52
CA GLY A 10 14.05 -9.96 1.52
C GLY A 10 13.17 -8.83 2.06
N TRP A 11 12.00 -9.14 2.59
CA TRP A 11 11.12 -8.15 3.21
C TRP A 11 11.59 -7.80 4.61
N THR A 12 11.42 -6.53 4.99
CA THR A 12 11.69 -6.03 6.33
C THR A 12 10.41 -5.45 6.93
N PRO A 13 10.03 -5.82 8.17
CA PRO A 13 8.89 -5.18 8.82
C PRO A 13 9.14 -3.69 8.99
N MET A 14 8.09 -2.89 8.77
CA MET A 14 8.13 -1.46 9.05
C MET A 14 7.58 -1.22 10.45
N ASP A 15 8.31 -0.43 11.23
CA ASP A 15 7.85 0.01 12.54
C ASP A 15 6.96 1.23 12.34
N PHE A 16 5.64 1.00 12.28
CA PHE A 16 4.68 2.03 11.90
C PHE A 16 3.58 2.14 12.94
N ASP A 17 3.71 3.13 13.82
CA ASP A 17 2.68 3.43 14.83
C ASP A 17 1.45 4.15 14.24
N LEU A 18 1.47 4.48 12.95
CA LEU A 18 0.46 5.34 12.33
C LEU A 18 -0.61 4.58 11.55
N MET A 19 -0.41 3.27 11.27
CA MET A 19 -1.50 2.47 10.71
C MET A 19 -2.48 2.05 11.79
N PRO A 20 -3.79 2.05 11.50
CA PRO A 20 -4.77 1.53 12.46
C PRO A 20 -4.38 0.09 12.88
N ALA A 21 -4.44 -0.17 14.18
CA ALA A 21 -4.04 -1.48 14.74
C ALA A 21 -4.77 -2.66 14.09
N GLY A 22 -6.03 -2.46 13.67
CA GLY A 22 -6.82 -3.46 12.98
C GLY A 22 -6.31 -3.84 11.59
N ILE A 23 -5.47 -3.01 10.97
CA ILE A 23 -4.89 -3.29 9.66
C ILE A 23 -3.60 -4.10 9.80
N GLY A 24 -2.82 -3.84 10.82
CA GLY A 24 -1.51 -4.44 11.05
C GLY A 24 -0.38 -3.58 10.54
N SER A 25 0.84 -4.07 10.71
CA SER A 25 2.06 -3.35 10.32
C SER A 25 2.52 -3.80 8.94
N PRO A 26 2.83 -2.85 8.05
CA PRO A 26 3.30 -3.19 6.72
C PRO A 26 4.75 -3.67 6.73
N TRP A 27 5.12 -4.30 5.64
CA TRP A 27 6.48 -4.70 5.31
C TRP A 27 6.97 -3.89 4.10
N ARG A 28 8.27 -3.82 3.91
CA ARG A 28 8.84 -3.23 2.69
C ARG A 28 10.02 -4.05 2.18
N LYS A 29 10.26 -3.93 0.86
CA LYS A 29 11.35 -4.60 0.18
C LYS A 29 11.86 -3.71 -0.95
N ARG A 30 13.19 -3.65 -1.14
CA ARG A 30 13.77 -2.97 -2.31
C ARG A 30 13.67 -3.85 -3.54
N GLU A 31 13.22 -3.26 -4.64
CA GLU A 31 13.27 -3.86 -5.96
C GLU A 31 13.88 -2.83 -6.92
N GLY A 32 15.16 -2.99 -7.24
CA GLY A 32 15.90 -1.95 -7.96
C GLY A 32 16.01 -0.67 -7.16
N ASP A 33 15.53 0.43 -7.72
CA ASP A 33 15.56 1.77 -7.12
C ASP A 33 14.25 2.15 -6.42
N ARG A 34 13.28 1.24 -6.32
CA ARG A 34 11.99 1.51 -5.69
C ARG A 34 11.70 0.57 -4.53
N TRP A 35 10.81 1.03 -3.66
CA TRP A 35 10.25 0.23 -2.58
C TRP A 35 9.00 -0.50 -3.04
N LEU A 36 8.85 -1.74 -2.58
CA LEU A 36 7.60 -2.47 -2.56
C LEU A 36 7.07 -2.48 -1.13
N TYR A 37 5.76 -2.55 -0.97
CA TYR A 37 5.12 -2.65 0.35
C TYR A 37 4.30 -3.91 0.44
N GLY A 38 4.29 -4.52 1.62
CA GLY A 38 3.59 -5.78 1.87
C GLY A 38 2.75 -5.73 3.13
N LEU A 39 1.76 -6.61 3.20
CA LEU A 39 0.91 -6.76 4.38
C LEU A 39 0.39 -8.18 4.48
N TRP A 40 0.49 -8.77 5.66
CA TRP A 40 -0.26 -9.98 6.00
C TRP A 40 -1.72 -9.66 6.22
N THR A 41 -2.60 -10.33 5.50
CA THR A 41 -4.04 -10.30 5.82
C THR A 41 -4.35 -11.31 6.91
N ARG A 42 -5.38 -11.04 7.71
CA ARG A 42 -5.70 -11.80 8.91
C ARG A 42 -7.17 -12.25 8.92
N PRO A 43 -7.53 -13.26 9.75
CA PRO A 43 -8.92 -13.69 9.88
C PRO A 43 -9.89 -12.57 10.26
N ASP A 44 -9.46 -11.60 11.08
CA ASP A 44 -10.30 -10.45 11.48
C ASP A 44 -10.49 -9.42 10.37
N HIS A 45 -9.83 -9.57 9.23
CA HIS A 45 -10.05 -8.75 8.04
C HIS A 45 -11.20 -9.26 7.16
N ALA A 46 -11.78 -10.43 7.47
CA ALA A 46 -12.78 -11.05 6.63
C ALA A 46 -14.13 -10.33 6.67
N ASN A 47 -14.77 -10.20 5.50
CA ASN A 47 -16.16 -9.80 5.38
C ASN A 47 -17.10 -11.03 5.61
N PRO A 48 -18.43 -10.84 5.65
CA PRO A 48 -19.34 -11.98 5.85
C PRO A 48 -19.25 -13.09 4.78
N ALA A 49 -18.72 -12.78 3.60
CA ALA A 49 -18.50 -13.76 2.53
C ALA A 49 -17.17 -14.51 2.67
N GLY A 50 -16.36 -14.18 3.65
CA GLY A 50 -15.08 -14.83 3.90
C GLY A 50 -13.89 -14.27 3.13
N ALA A 51 -14.06 -13.22 2.35
CA ALA A 51 -12.98 -12.51 1.68
C ALA A 51 -12.48 -11.33 2.53
N VAL A 52 -11.26 -10.88 2.30
CA VAL A 52 -10.75 -9.66 2.95
C VAL A 52 -11.61 -8.47 2.53
N HIS A 53 -12.03 -7.66 3.51
CA HIS A 53 -12.79 -6.44 3.25
C HIS A 53 -12.07 -5.52 2.26
N GLY A 54 -12.81 -4.99 1.29
CA GLY A 54 -12.29 -3.98 0.38
C GLY A 54 -11.71 -2.77 1.12
N GLY A 55 -12.31 -2.38 2.24
CA GLY A 55 -11.80 -1.30 3.08
C GLY A 55 -10.41 -1.55 3.65
N ILE A 56 -10.07 -2.80 3.97
CA ILE A 56 -8.71 -3.18 4.38
C ILE A 56 -7.71 -2.95 3.23
N LEU A 57 -8.08 -3.40 2.04
CA LEU A 57 -7.25 -3.24 0.84
C LEU A 57 -7.06 -1.76 0.48
N VAL A 58 -8.11 -0.95 0.61
CA VAL A 58 -8.06 0.50 0.37
C VAL A 58 -7.16 1.19 1.41
N CYS A 59 -7.29 0.84 2.68
CA CYS A 59 -6.45 1.41 3.73
C CYS A 59 -4.97 1.09 3.50
N PHE A 60 -4.66 -0.15 3.16
CA PHE A 60 -3.29 -0.54 2.80
C PHE A 60 -2.79 0.24 1.58
N ALA A 61 -3.60 0.37 0.54
CA ALA A 61 -3.25 1.12 -0.67
C ALA A 61 -3.00 2.60 -0.37
N ASP A 62 -3.93 3.25 0.36
CA ASP A 62 -3.81 4.66 0.70
C ASP A 62 -2.53 4.94 1.48
N HIS A 63 -2.28 4.14 2.50
CA HIS A 63 -1.09 4.30 3.33
C HIS A 63 0.21 4.10 2.54
N THR A 64 0.29 3.04 1.76
CA THR A 64 1.53 2.67 1.06
C THR A 64 1.77 3.51 -0.19
N LEU A 65 0.73 3.91 -0.93
CA LEU A 65 0.89 4.91 -1.98
C LEU A 65 1.35 6.25 -1.38
N GLY A 66 0.86 6.61 -0.19
CA GLY A 66 1.35 7.77 0.56
C GLY A 66 2.84 7.72 0.87
N CYS A 67 3.42 6.53 1.02
CA CYS A 67 4.87 6.38 1.20
C CYS A 67 5.65 6.80 -0.06
N TYR A 68 5.14 6.50 -1.25
CA TYR A 68 5.74 6.99 -2.50
C TYR A 68 5.63 8.51 -2.61
N VAL A 69 4.51 9.08 -2.16
CA VAL A 69 4.30 10.53 -2.14
C VAL A 69 5.28 11.21 -1.19
N GLU A 70 5.47 10.66 0.00
CA GLU A 70 6.43 11.17 0.98
C GLU A 70 7.84 11.18 0.43
N GLU A 71 8.25 10.12 -0.24
CA GLU A 71 9.56 10.04 -0.88
C GLU A 71 9.70 11.09 -1.99
N ALA A 72 8.70 11.23 -2.85
CA ALA A 72 8.69 12.24 -3.92
C ALA A 72 8.68 13.67 -3.38
N GLY A 73 8.07 13.89 -2.22
CA GLY A 73 7.99 15.18 -1.54
C GLY A 73 9.14 15.46 -0.57
N ASN A 74 10.16 14.61 -0.54
CA ASN A 74 11.30 14.71 0.39
C ASN A 74 10.88 14.83 1.86
N GLY A 75 9.89 14.02 2.26
CA GLY A 75 9.38 13.99 3.64
C GLY A 75 8.38 15.09 3.98
N ALA A 76 7.97 15.93 3.02
CA ALA A 76 6.98 16.97 3.27
C ALA A 76 5.63 16.36 3.65
N PRO A 77 4.85 17.01 4.56
CA PRO A 77 3.50 16.56 4.91
C PRO A 77 2.62 16.48 3.66
N ASN A 78 1.77 15.48 3.60
CA ASN A 78 0.88 15.28 2.47
C ASN A 78 -0.48 14.76 2.94
N VAL A 79 -1.49 14.92 2.10
CA VAL A 79 -2.83 14.39 2.32
C VAL A 79 -3.38 13.82 1.02
N THR A 80 -4.12 12.73 1.11
CA THR A 80 -4.84 12.13 -0.01
C THR A 80 -5.98 13.05 -0.42
N ILE A 81 -6.04 13.40 -1.72
CA ILE A 81 -7.17 14.15 -2.30
C ILE A 81 -8.17 13.18 -2.90
N GLN A 82 -7.68 12.21 -3.64
CA GLN A 82 -8.52 11.25 -4.36
C GLN A 82 -7.81 9.91 -4.43
N LEU A 83 -8.57 8.84 -4.27
CA LEU A 83 -8.10 7.48 -4.41
C LEU A 83 -9.14 6.69 -5.22
N ASN A 84 -8.75 6.20 -6.39
CA ASN A 84 -9.57 5.32 -7.22
C ASN A 84 -9.09 3.88 -7.05
N THR A 85 -10.05 2.98 -6.84
CA THR A 85 -9.74 1.58 -6.57
C THR A 85 -10.62 0.68 -7.42
N HIS A 86 -10.00 -0.29 -8.09
CA HIS A 86 -10.68 -1.36 -8.78
C HIS A 86 -10.32 -2.69 -8.11
N PHE A 87 -11.32 -3.40 -7.61
CA PHE A 87 -11.15 -4.73 -7.02
C PHE A 87 -11.23 -5.76 -8.15
N LEU A 88 -10.09 -6.38 -8.46
CA LEU A 88 -9.96 -7.28 -9.62
C LEU A 88 -10.21 -8.74 -9.24
N ALA A 89 -9.84 -9.14 -8.03
CA ALA A 89 -10.00 -10.49 -7.53
C ALA A 89 -10.11 -10.49 -6.01
N ALA A 90 -10.75 -11.52 -5.45
CA ALA A 90 -10.88 -11.67 -4.02
C ALA A 90 -9.54 -12.03 -3.36
N VAL A 91 -9.36 -11.55 -2.13
CA VAL A 91 -8.23 -11.91 -1.26
C VAL A 91 -8.77 -12.76 -0.12
N THR A 92 -8.12 -13.89 0.13
CA THR A 92 -8.44 -14.76 1.25
C THR A 92 -7.61 -14.37 2.47
N PRO A 93 -8.21 -14.28 3.67
CA PRO A 93 -7.44 -14.04 4.90
C PRO A 93 -6.28 -15.02 5.04
N GLY A 94 -5.11 -14.52 5.44
CA GLY A 94 -3.88 -15.31 5.52
C GLY A 94 -2.98 -15.18 4.29
N GLU A 95 -3.42 -14.50 3.23
CA GLU A 95 -2.58 -14.19 2.08
C GLU A 95 -1.75 -12.92 2.31
N PHE A 96 -0.56 -12.88 1.74
CA PHE A 96 0.35 -11.74 1.83
C PHE A 96 0.17 -10.84 0.61
N LEU A 97 -0.13 -9.58 0.87
CA LEU A 97 -0.32 -8.56 -0.17
C LEU A 97 1.03 -7.94 -0.55
N THR A 98 1.22 -7.66 -1.82
CA THR A 98 2.35 -6.88 -2.32
C THR A 98 1.84 -5.71 -3.15
N LEU A 99 2.24 -4.49 -2.80
CA LEU A 99 1.97 -3.30 -3.60
C LEU A 99 3.22 -2.91 -4.38
N ARG A 100 3.07 -2.79 -5.70
CA ARG A 100 4.04 -2.14 -6.60
C ARG A 100 3.44 -0.85 -7.09
N GLY A 101 4.08 0.27 -6.74
CA GLY A 101 3.62 1.59 -7.10
C GLY A 101 4.67 2.40 -7.83
N GLU A 102 4.21 3.45 -8.50
CA GLU A 102 5.07 4.43 -9.14
C GLU A 102 4.42 5.81 -9.14
N VAL A 103 5.24 6.83 -9.01
CA VAL A 103 4.81 8.21 -9.20
C VAL A 103 4.71 8.47 -10.70
N THR A 104 3.52 8.83 -11.18
CA THR A 104 3.30 9.13 -12.59
C THR A 104 3.60 10.59 -12.92
N ARG A 105 3.39 11.49 -11.95
CA ARG A 105 3.73 12.90 -12.08
C ARG A 105 3.86 13.52 -10.69
N ALA A 106 4.85 14.37 -10.52
CA ALA A 106 4.99 15.23 -9.34
C ALA A 106 5.13 16.69 -9.77
N THR A 107 4.34 17.56 -9.14
CA THR A 107 4.45 19.01 -9.27
C THR A 107 4.89 19.61 -7.94
N GLY A 108 4.97 20.93 -7.84
CA GLY A 108 5.33 21.59 -6.58
C GLY A 108 4.37 21.30 -5.42
N SER A 109 3.10 21.00 -5.71
CA SER A 109 2.05 20.83 -4.69
C SER A 109 1.25 19.53 -4.84
N MET A 110 1.36 18.83 -5.96
CA MET A 110 0.55 17.65 -6.28
C MET A 110 1.43 16.48 -6.69
N VAL A 111 1.08 15.28 -6.24
CA VAL A 111 1.72 14.04 -6.65
C VAL A 111 0.66 13.05 -7.12
N PHE A 112 0.87 12.48 -8.28
CA PHE A 112 0.00 11.48 -8.90
C PHE A 112 0.71 10.13 -8.82
N VAL A 113 0.06 9.14 -8.22
CA VAL A 113 0.65 7.82 -7.96
C VAL A 113 -0.32 6.74 -8.41
N ARG A 114 0.20 5.65 -8.92
CA ARG A 114 -0.58 4.46 -9.23
C ARG A 114 0.13 3.21 -8.73
N GLY A 115 -0.62 2.13 -8.55
CA GLY A 115 -0.07 0.87 -8.10
C GLY A 115 -0.98 -0.30 -8.36
N ILE A 116 -0.40 -1.49 -8.24
CA ILE A 116 -1.10 -2.76 -8.29
C ILE A 116 -0.81 -3.50 -6.99
N ILE A 117 -1.88 -3.98 -6.35
CA ILE A 117 -1.75 -4.93 -5.24
C ILE A 117 -1.92 -6.33 -5.82
N SER A 118 -1.00 -7.21 -5.49
CA SER A 118 -1.04 -8.61 -5.92
C SER A 118 -0.83 -9.57 -4.75
N VAL A 119 -1.27 -10.80 -4.95
CA VAL A 119 -0.94 -11.95 -4.10
C VAL A 119 -0.22 -12.94 -4.99
N GLY A 120 1.09 -13.09 -4.79
CA GLY A 120 1.91 -13.84 -5.75
C GLY A 120 1.78 -13.23 -7.15
N ASP A 121 1.40 -14.04 -8.12
CA ASP A 121 1.23 -13.62 -9.52
C ASP A 121 -0.19 -13.11 -9.83
N ARG A 122 -1.09 -13.10 -8.84
CA ARG A 122 -2.49 -12.71 -9.04
C ARG A 122 -2.69 -11.25 -8.67
N ASP A 123 -3.04 -10.40 -9.63
CA ASP A 123 -3.41 -9.01 -9.38
C ASP A 123 -4.78 -8.96 -8.74
N VAL A 124 -4.91 -8.32 -7.60
CA VAL A 124 -6.14 -8.27 -6.82
C VAL A 124 -6.76 -6.88 -6.75
N VAL A 125 -5.94 -5.82 -6.82
CA VAL A 125 -6.43 -4.43 -6.80
C VAL A 125 -5.58 -3.58 -7.74
N ALA A 126 -6.23 -2.75 -8.56
CA ALA A 126 -5.59 -1.65 -9.27
C ALA A 126 -5.99 -0.34 -8.58
N VAL A 127 -5.03 0.51 -8.28
CA VAL A 127 -5.25 1.73 -7.53
C VAL A 127 -4.46 2.89 -8.13
N ASP A 128 -5.07 4.07 -8.14
CA ASP A 128 -4.40 5.32 -8.47
C ASP A 128 -4.96 6.44 -7.59
N GLY A 129 -4.19 7.49 -7.43
CA GLY A 129 -4.64 8.59 -6.60
C GLY A 129 -3.83 9.86 -6.79
N ILE A 130 -4.32 10.89 -6.12
CA ILE A 130 -3.76 12.24 -6.14
C ILE A 130 -3.56 12.68 -4.70
N TRP A 131 -2.36 13.19 -4.39
CA TRP A 131 -2.01 13.73 -3.08
C TRP A 131 -1.60 15.19 -3.20
N ARG A 132 -1.95 15.98 -2.18
CA ARG A 132 -1.41 17.31 -2.01
C ARG A 132 -0.20 17.24 -1.07
N VAL A 133 0.87 17.90 -1.46
CA VAL A 133 2.09 18.05 -0.66
C VAL A 133 2.17 19.47 -0.15
N PHE A 134 2.39 19.63 1.15
CA PHE A 134 2.52 20.92 1.80
C PHE A 134 3.99 21.24 1.99
N ARG A 135 4.52 22.11 1.12
CA ARG A 135 5.90 22.55 1.22
C ARG A 135 5.96 23.90 1.92
N PRO A 136 7.01 24.14 2.73
CA PRO A 136 7.20 25.46 3.31
C PRO A 136 7.32 26.52 2.22
N ARG A 137 6.69 27.67 2.42
CA ARG A 137 6.91 28.84 1.56
C ARG A 137 8.32 29.36 1.78
N LYS A 138 9.02 29.67 0.71
CA LYS A 138 10.30 30.35 0.77
C LYS A 138 10.12 31.83 1.12
#